data_a982bc8346589aba17df608ae4a4b173
#
_entry.id   a982bc8346589aba17df608ae4a4b173
#
_cell.length_a   1.000
_cell.length_b   1.000
_cell.length_c   1.000
_cell.angle_alpha   90.00
_cell.angle_beta   90.00
_cell.angle_gamma   90.00
#
_symmetry.space_group_name_H-M   'P 1'
#
loop_
_entity.id
_entity.type
_entity.pdbx_description
1 polymer ?
#
loop_
_entity_poly.entity_id
_entity_poly.type
_entity_poly.pdbx_seq_one_letter_code
_entity_poly.pdbx_strand_id
1 'polypeptide(L)'
;MRVLAGICGLCLVSAASMFAQSGDGAKIHDYIKSLSPTPAPPYGEVQRLALAANPLGCEEHPHAPGMNRPGYLWQRDGKPQILEDYDHHRAFYGCLDWHSAVNSTWMMVSLIKADPTIAVAPAIRNELASHFQKPNIDGELEFFTKLKGQGADFEKPYGYAWLLKLYGELKTWNDPDGQRAATVLEPFAKWMSEQYVLYLHSLNYPVRIGLHPNTALDMGFVLDYTGQVQDKALETAVHETAMRLFGNDTHCATSSEPVFGDFASPCLMEAALMGRVMTPETYAKWLDTFLPPVYSEEFQLYAKDIDAVHGDNRDTTGTDEEGLPNAHLIGLNFQRAADFMTISQSLPKDDPRVAAYERLATINGKQGYDKIGAAGYLGTHWLATYALLYENLVQKQPQTNKTQAAVSKH
;
A
#
# COMPACT_ATOMS: atom_id res chain seq x y z
N MET A 1 -4.12 -42.39 -8.16
CA MET A 1 -4.02 -41.09 -7.46
C MET A 1 -3.34 -40.05 -8.36
N ARG A 2 -3.82 -39.79 -9.56
CA ARG A 2 -3.26 -38.82 -10.54
C ARG A 2 -4.33 -38.02 -11.32
N VAL A 3 -5.56 -37.95 -10.83
CA VAL A 3 -6.69 -37.33 -11.57
C VAL A 3 -7.24 -36.08 -10.87
N LEU A 4 -6.81 -35.75 -9.63
CA LEU A 4 -7.34 -34.60 -8.87
C LEU A 4 -6.58 -33.28 -9.09
N ALA A 5 -5.37 -33.29 -9.62
CA ALA A 5 -4.59 -32.07 -9.85
C ALA A 5 -4.99 -31.30 -11.13
N GLY A 6 -5.63 -31.96 -12.10
CA GLY A 6 -6.00 -31.35 -13.36
C GLY A 6 -7.32 -30.56 -13.34
N ILE A 7 -8.19 -30.85 -12.38
CA ILE A 7 -9.53 -30.23 -12.33
C ILE A 7 -9.50 -28.85 -11.65
N CYS A 8 -8.57 -28.65 -10.70
CA CYS A 8 -8.49 -27.39 -9.96
C CYS A 8 -7.92 -26.23 -10.82
N GLY A 9 -6.92 -26.51 -11.68
CA GLY A 9 -6.32 -25.48 -12.55
C GLY A 9 -7.29 -24.97 -13.64
N LEU A 10 -8.14 -25.84 -14.20
CA LEU A 10 -9.10 -25.41 -15.21
C LEU A 10 -10.26 -24.57 -14.61
N CYS A 11 -10.67 -24.86 -13.38
CA CYS A 11 -11.73 -24.07 -12.72
C CYS A 11 -11.25 -22.66 -12.34
N LEU A 12 -9.97 -22.51 -11.95
CA LEU A 12 -9.43 -21.20 -11.57
C LEU A 12 -9.23 -20.27 -12.78
N VAL A 13 -8.74 -20.81 -13.91
CA VAL A 13 -8.60 -20.03 -15.16
C VAL A 13 -9.95 -19.59 -15.69
N SER A 14 -10.99 -20.42 -15.56
CA SER A 14 -12.34 -20.06 -15.99
C SER A 14 -13.00 -19.01 -15.08
N ALA A 15 -12.72 -19.02 -13.78
CA ALA A 15 -13.26 -18.03 -12.85
C ALA A 15 -12.63 -16.65 -13.07
N ALA A 16 -11.29 -16.56 -13.15
CA ALA A 16 -10.61 -15.32 -13.44
C ALA A 16 -10.99 -14.72 -14.80
N SER A 17 -11.14 -15.57 -15.83
CA SER A 17 -11.61 -15.14 -17.15
C SER A 17 -13.06 -14.65 -17.14
N MET A 18 -13.93 -15.23 -16.30
CA MET A 18 -15.32 -14.77 -16.14
C MET A 18 -15.39 -13.39 -15.46
N PHE A 19 -14.58 -13.15 -14.44
CA PHE A 19 -14.56 -11.86 -13.74
C PHE A 19 -14.01 -10.74 -14.63
N ALA A 20 -12.94 -11.01 -15.37
CA ALA A 20 -12.38 -10.06 -16.32
C ALA A 20 -13.33 -9.65 -17.46
N GLN A 21 -14.32 -10.49 -17.78
CA GLN A 21 -15.29 -10.24 -18.86
C GLN A 21 -16.59 -9.59 -18.38
N SER A 22 -16.91 -9.68 -17.07
CA SER A 22 -18.23 -9.28 -16.57
C SER A 22 -18.28 -7.89 -15.94
N GLY A 23 -17.14 -7.29 -15.57
CA GLY A 23 -17.10 -6.02 -14.87
C GLY A 23 -17.94 -5.98 -13.60
N ASP A 24 -18.09 -7.11 -12.89
CA ASP A 24 -19.03 -7.27 -11.78
C ASP A 24 -18.28 -7.36 -10.44
N GLY A 25 -18.08 -6.21 -9.80
CA GLY A 25 -17.38 -6.10 -8.52
C GLY A 25 -17.97 -6.97 -7.40
N ALA A 26 -19.31 -7.17 -7.39
CA ALA A 26 -19.96 -8.05 -6.42
C ALA A 26 -19.49 -9.50 -6.56
N LYS A 27 -19.37 -10.01 -7.78
CA LYS A 27 -18.86 -11.37 -8.03
C LYS A 27 -17.40 -11.53 -7.64
N ILE A 28 -16.58 -10.51 -7.88
CA ILE A 28 -15.18 -10.49 -7.47
C ILE A 28 -15.08 -10.51 -5.95
N HIS A 29 -15.87 -9.70 -5.27
CA HIS A 29 -15.94 -9.66 -3.81
C HIS A 29 -16.39 -11.01 -3.22
N ASP A 30 -17.43 -11.63 -3.79
CA ASP A 30 -17.91 -12.96 -3.35
C ASP A 30 -16.85 -14.05 -3.61
N TYR A 31 -16.12 -13.95 -4.72
CA TYR A 31 -15.00 -14.84 -5.00
C TYR A 31 -13.89 -14.71 -3.94
N ILE A 32 -13.50 -13.49 -3.58
CA ILE A 32 -12.48 -13.26 -2.54
C ILE A 32 -12.93 -13.79 -1.20
N LYS A 33 -14.19 -13.56 -0.80
CA LYS A 33 -14.74 -14.14 0.44
C LYS A 33 -14.74 -15.67 0.46
N SER A 34 -14.78 -16.32 -0.71
CA SER A 34 -14.73 -17.77 -0.82
C SER A 34 -13.33 -18.36 -0.64
N LEU A 35 -12.28 -17.53 -0.70
CA LEU A 35 -10.90 -17.99 -0.57
C LEU A 35 -10.57 -18.31 0.88
N SER A 36 -9.83 -19.39 1.07
CA SER A 36 -9.33 -19.76 2.40
C SER A 36 -8.29 -18.74 2.88
N PRO A 37 -8.19 -18.51 4.20
CA PRO A 37 -7.16 -17.65 4.78
C PRO A 37 -5.77 -18.01 4.29
N THR A 38 -4.98 -17.02 3.97
CA THR A 38 -3.69 -17.16 3.30
C THR A 38 -2.55 -17.34 4.29
N PRO A 39 -1.66 -18.31 4.12
CA PRO A 39 -0.43 -18.39 4.91
C PRO A 39 0.52 -17.23 4.58
N ALA A 40 1.50 -17.01 5.47
CA ALA A 40 2.55 -16.01 5.25
C ALA A 40 3.29 -16.18 3.90
N PRO A 41 3.81 -15.08 3.31
CA PRO A 41 4.55 -15.12 2.04
C PRO A 41 5.71 -16.15 2.03
N PRO A 42 6.08 -16.64 0.81
CA PRO A 42 5.58 -16.26 -0.50
C PRO A 42 4.24 -16.89 -0.82
N TYR A 43 3.34 -16.10 -1.45
CA TYR A 43 2.01 -16.56 -1.84
C TYR A 43 2.05 -17.40 -3.10
N GLY A 44 1.20 -18.42 -3.11
CA GLY A 44 0.92 -19.17 -4.32
C GLY A 44 0.08 -18.34 -5.32
N GLU A 45 -0.08 -18.89 -6.53
CA GLU A 45 -0.84 -18.24 -7.61
C GLU A 45 -2.27 -17.84 -7.20
N VAL A 46 -2.94 -18.65 -6.40
CA VAL A 46 -4.33 -18.38 -5.95
C VAL A 46 -4.42 -17.08 -5.15
N GLN A 47 -3.46 -16.84 -4.27
CA GLN A 47 -3.43 -15.64 -3.44
C GLN A 47 -3.12 -14.39 -4.26
N ARG A 48 -2.25 -14.50 -5.25
CA ARG A 48 -1.96 -13.40 -6.18
C ARG A 48 -3.17 -13.05 -7.04
N LEU A 49 -3.93 -14.05 -7.49
CA LEU A 49 -5.20 -13.83 -8.18
C LEU A 49 -6.22 -13.13 -7.29
N ALA A 50 -6.32 -13.52 -6.02
CA ALA A 50 -7.20 -12.87 -5.06
C ALA A 50 -6.81 -11.42 -4.80
N LEU A 51 -5.51 -11.14 -4.66
CA LEU A 51 -5.01 -9.78 -4.50
C LEU A 51 -5.32 -8.89 -5.72
N ALA A 52 -5.23 -9.42 -6.93
CA ALA A 52 -5.52 -8.68 -8.16
C ALA A 52 -7.02 -8.46 -8.38
N ALA A 53 -7.86 -9.39 -7.94
CA ALA A 53 -9.30 -9.32 -8.19
C ALA A 53 -9.98 -8.13 -7.50
N ASN A 54 -9.51 -7.72 -6.32
CA ASN A 54 -10.05 -6.57 -5.60
C ASN A 54 -9.85 -5.24 -6.34
N PRO A 55 -8.61 -4.84 -6.67
CA PRO A 55 -8.36 -3.62 -7.42
C PRO A 55 -9.09 -3.60 -8.77
N LEU A 56 -9.02 -4.70 -9.52
CA LEU A 56 -9.66 -4.81 -10.83
C LEU A 56 -11.18 -4.59 -10.75
N GLY A 57 -11.84 -5.20 -9.76
CA GLY A 57 -13.27 -5.01 -9.56
C GLY A 57 -13.65 -3.61 -9.09
N CYS A 58 -12.77 -2.92 -8.39
CA CYS A 58 -12.93 -1.55 -7.98
C CYS A 58 -12.87 -0.60 -9.18
N GLU A 59 -11.88 -0.74 -10.06
CA GLU A 59 -11.66 0.18 -11.18
C GLU A 59 -12.62 -0.06 -12.36
N GLU A 60 -13.16 -1.26 -12.53
CA GLU A 60 -14.18 -1.54 -13.54
C GLU A 60 -15.54 -0.88 -13.23
N HIS A 61 -15.76 -0.40 -12.01
CA HIS A 61 -17.02 0.21 -11.60
C HIS A 61 -16.84 1.70 -11.27
N PRO A 62 -17.38 2.62 -12.06
CA PRO A 62 -17.34 4.05 -11.79
C PRO A 62 -18.12 4.45 -10.53
N HIS A 63 -18.90 3.54 -9.94
CA HIS A 63 -19.65 3.72 -8.71
C HIS A 63 -19.40 2.58 -7.76
N ALA A 64 -18.94 2.87 -6.55
CA ALA A 64 -18.75 1.87 -5.51
C ALA A 64 -20.05 1.09 -5.25
N PRO A 65 -20.03 -0.27 -5.25
CA PRO A 65 -21.20 -1.06 -4.94
C PRO A 65 -21.78 -0.67 -3.57
N GLY A 66 -23.07 -0.33 -3.51
CA GLY A 66 -23.76 0.04 -2.27
C GLY A 66 -23.59 1.48 -1.81
N MET A 67 -22.72 2.25 -2.44
CA MET A 67 -22.62 3.69 -2.20
C MET A 67 -23.18 4.43 -3.43
N ASN A 68 -24.35 5.02 -3.34
CA ASN A 68 -24.90 5.95 -4.34
C ASN A 68 -24.06 7.24 -4.40
N ARG A 69 -22.73 7.10 -4.56
CA ARG A 69 -21.80 8.23 -4.58
C ARG A 69 -20.85 8.07 -5.75
N PRO A 70 -20.75 9.07 -6.64
CA PRO A 70 -19.59 9.18 -7.52
C PRO A 70 -18.33 9.32 -6.64
N GLY A 71 -17.25 8.65 -7.00
CA GLY A 71 -16.13 8.20 -6.20
C GLY A 71 -15.36 9.19 -5.32
N TYR A 72 -15.74 10.48 -5.23
CA TYR A 72 -14.93 11.41 -4.44
C TYR A 72 -15.81 12.28 -3.53
N LEU A 73 -15.61 12.12 -2.20
CA LEU A 73 -16.14 13.04 -1.21
C LEU A 73 -15.10 14.14 -0.97
N TRP A 74 -15.43 15.35 -1.41
CA TRP A 74 -14.65 16.51 -1.07
C TRP A 74 -15.46 17.46 -0.19
N GLN A 75 -14.80 18.10 0.79
CA GLN A 75 -15.45 19.13 1.62
C GLN A 75 -15.09 20.52 1.11
N ARG A 76 -16.08 21.23 0.64
CA ARG A 76 -15.97 22.65 0.34
C ARG A 76 -16.80 23.44 1.34
N ASP A 77 -16.20 24.42 2.02
CA ASP A 77 -16.89 25.26 3.01
C ASP A 77 -17.58 24.44 4.13
N GLY A 78 -16.94 23.32 4.56
CA GLY A 78 -17.49 22.43 5.58
C GLY A 78 -18.70 21.61 5.15
N LYS A 79 -19.07 21.63 3.86
CA LYS A 79 -20.14 20.81 3.30
C LYS A 79 -19.55 19.73 2.40
N PRO A 80 -19.95 18.46 2.57
CA PRO A 80 -19.55 17.44 1.63
C PRO A 80 -20.08 17.78 0.23
N GLN A 81 -19.17 17.91 -0.72
CA GLN A 81 -19.49 18.00 -2.14
C GLN A 81 -19.06 16.72 -2.80
N ILE A 82 -19.98 16.13 -3.55
CA ILE A 82 -19.68 15.06 -4.47
C ILE A 82 -19.02 15.72 -5.66
N LEU A 83 -17.75 15.38 -5.93
CA LEU A 83 -17.16 15.69 -7.22
C LEU A 83 -17.85 14.76 -8.23
N GLU A 84 -18.93 15.24 -8.85
CA GLU A 84 -19.61 14.55 -9.95
C GLU A 84 -18.74 14.50 -11.21
N ASP A 85 -17.42 14.50 -11.06
CA ASP A 85 -16.57 14.78 -12.16
C ASP A 85 -15.83 13.55 -12.67
N TYR A 86 -16.60 12.46 -12.88
CA TYR A 86 -16.25 11.36 -13.77
C TYR A 86 -15.67 11.84 -15.11
N ASP A 87 -16.11 13.02 -15.60
CA ASP A 87 -15.58 13.60 -16.83
C ASP A 87 -14.14 14.11 -16.69
N HIS A 88 -13.68 14.41 -15.47
CA HIS A 88 -12.30 14.85 -15.21
C HIS A 88 -11.39 13.73 -14.69
N HIS A 89 -11.94 12.70 -14.02
CA HIS A 89 -11.19 11.58 -13.48
C HIS A 89 -11.38 10.29 -14.32
N ARG A 90 -10.87 10.31 -15.55
CA ARG A 90 -10.99 9.17 -16.47
C ARG A 90 -9.82 8.20 -16.39
N ALA A 91 -8.77 8.54 -15.68
CA ALA A 91 -7.63 7.68 -15.47
C ALA A 91 -7.66 7.00 -14.10
N PHE A 92 -8.17 7.68 -13.08
CA PHE A 92 -8.20 7.17 -11.70
C PHE A 92 -9.60 7.32 -11.10
N TYR A 93 -10.43 6.29 -11.23
CA TYR A 93 -11.82 6.29 -10.79
C TYR A 93 -12.28 4.89 -10.40
N GLY A 94 -13.50 4.76 -9.91
CA GLY A 94 -14.18 3.50 -9.64
C GLY A 94 -13.99 2.96 -8.23
N CYS A 95 -12.90 3.33 -7.56
CA CYS A 95 -12.67 3.03 -6.16
C CYS A 95 -13.38 4.05 -5.24
N LEU A 96 -13.26 3.90 -3.91
CA LEU A 96 -13.92 4.78 -2.95
C LEU A 96 -13.48 6.24 -3.08
N ASP A 97 -12.19 6.45 -3.37
CA ASP A 97 -11.56 7.75 -3.51
C ASP A 97 -10.45 7.72 -4.58
N TRP A 98 -9.93 8.89 -4.95
CA TRP A 98 -8.94 9.02 -6.00
C TRP A 98 -7.64 8.26 -5.68
N HIS A 99 -7.13 8.41 -4.46
CA HIS A 99 -5.89 7.73 -4.07
C HIS A 99 -6.02 6.21 -4.05
N SER A 100 -7.20 5.67 -3.74
CA SER A 100 -7.40 4.22 -3.80
C SER A 100 -7.43 3.71 -5.24
N ALA A 101 -7.94 4.47 -6.21
CA ALA A 101 -7.80 4.12 -7.63
C ALA A 101 -6.32 4.15 -8.06
N VAL A 102 -5.54 5.16 -7.64
CA VAL A 102 -4.11 5.25 -7.94
C VAL A 102 -3.31 4.10 -7.31
N ASN A 103 -3.53 3.80 -6.04
CA ASN A 103 -2.78 2.74 -5.36
C ASN A 103 -3.19 1.34 -5.82
N SER A 104 -4.45 1.14 -6.22
CA SER A 104 -4.92 -0.08 -6.86
C SER A 104 -4.28 -0.29 -8.23
N THR A 105 -4.15 0.78 -9.02
CA THR A 105 -3.40 0.74 -10.29
C THR A 105 -1.92 0.38 -10.04
N TRP A 106 -1.27 0.98 -9.03
CA TRP A 106 0.09 0.61 -8.66
C TRP A 106 0.20 -0.88 -8.30
N MET A 107 -0.75 -1.37 -7.51
CA MET A 107 -0.79 -2.78 -7.11
C MET A 107 -0.89 -3.71 -8.32
N MET A 108 -1.80 -3.44 -9.24
CA MET A 108 -1.98 -4.23 -10.47
C MET A 108 -0.73 -4.22 -11.35
N VAL A 109 -0.10 -3.05 -11.55
CA VAL A 109 1.16 -2.90 -12.31
C VAL A 109 2.28 -3.69 -11.65
N SER A 110 2.47 -3.53 -10.34
CA SER A 110 3.51 -4.23 -9.57
C SER A 110 3.35 -5.74 -9.66
N LEU A 111 2.10 -6.24 -9.59
CA LEU A 111 1.78 -7.66 -9.67
C LEU A 111 2.16 -8.26 -11.03
N ILE A 112 1.71 -7.66 -12.14
CA ILE A 112 1.99 -8.20 -13.49
C ILE A 112 3.43 -7.94 -13.95
N LYS A 113 4.10 -6.96 -13.37
CA LYS A 113 5.53 -6.74 -13.56
C LYS A 113 6.34 -7.87 -12.91
N ALA A 114 5.94 -8.33 -11.73
CA ALA A 114 6.57 -9.44 -11.03
C ALA A 114 6.24 -10.79 -11.68
N ASP A 115 5.00 -10.98 -12.13
CA ASP A 115 4.53 -12.20 -12.79
C ASP A 115 3.62 -11.89 -13.98
N PRO A 116 4.21 -11.70 -15.19
CA PRO A 116 3.43 -11.36 -16.39
C PRO A 116 2.55 -12.52 -16.88
N THR A 117 2.68 -13.71 -16.32
CA THR A 117 1.94 -14.91 -16.70
C THR A 117 0.71 -15.18 -15.83
N ILE A 118 0.50 -14.38 -14.78
CA ILE A 118 -0.67 -14.51 -13.90
C ILE A 118 -1.97 -14.43 -14.70
N ALA A 119 -2.96 -15.25 -14.36
CA ALA A 119 -4.18 -15.41 -15.16
C ALA A 119 -4.98 -14.10 -15.38
N VAL A 120 -4.87 -13.14 -14.46
CA VAL A 120 -5.54 -11.83 -14.58
C VAL A 120 -4.74 -10.78 -15.37
N ALA A 121 -3.51 -11.09 -15.82
CA ALA A 121 -2.68 -10.13 -16.54
C ALA A 121 -3.33 -9.53 -17.79
N PRO A 122 -4.08 -10.30 -18.62
CA PRO A 122 -4.78 -9.71 -19.77
C PRO A 122 -5.85 -8.67 -19.36
N ALA A 123 -6.59 -8.90 -18.27
CA ALA A 123 -7.58 -7.96 -17.78
C ALA A 123 -6.89 -6.67 -17.28
N ILE A 124 -5.86 -6.79 -16.45
CA ILE A 124 -5.08 -5.64 -15.98
C ILE A 124 -4.51 -4.83 -17.15
N ARG A 125 -3.97 -5.48 -18.19
CA ARG A 125 -3.46 -4.78 -19.37
C ARG A 125 -4.55 -4.02 -20.12
N ASN A 126 -5.76 -4.57 -20.20
CA ASN A 126 -6.91 -3.89 -20.81
C ASN A 126 -7.30 -2.64 -20.00
N GLU A 127 -7.35 -2.73 -18.66
CA GLU A 127 -7.62 -1.58 -17.80
C GLU A 127 -6.55 -0.50 -17.97
N LEU A 128 -5.28 -0.84 -17.89
CA LEU A 128 -4.19 0.11 -18.14
C LEU A 128 -4.29 0.75 -19.53
N ALA A 129 -4.66 0.00 -20.55
CA ALA A 129 -4.81 0.52 -21.92
C ALA A 129 -5.99 1.49 -22.03
N SER A 130 -7.09 1.27 -21.29
CA SER A 130 -8.27 2.14 -21.32
C SER A 130 -8.07 3.42 -20.49
N HIS A 131 -7.47 3.31 -19.31
CA HIS A 131 -7.27 4.41 -18.38
C HIS A 131 -6.11 5.33 -18.81
N PHE A 132 -4.97 4.76 -19.24
CA PHE A 132 -3.76 5.53 -19.61
C PHE A 132 -3.80 6.02 -21.06
N GLN A 133 -4.90 6.67 -21.41
CA GLN A 133 -5.00 7.44 -22.64
C GLN A 133 -4.58 8.89 -22.40
N LYS A 134 -3.88 9.50 -23.37
CA LYS A 134 -3.40 10.88 -23.21
C LYS A 134 -4.50 11.88 -22.80
N PRO A 135 -5.71 11.88 -23.40
CA PRO A 135 -6.77 12.77 -22.97
C PRO A 135 -7.22 12.55 -21.53
N ASN A 136 -7.19 11.30 -21.04
CA ASN A 136 -7.56 10.99 -19.65
C ASN A 136 -6.55 11.57 -18.67
N ILE A 137 -5.26 11.35 -18.89
CA ILE A 137 -4.18 11.89 -18.05
C ILE A 137 -4.07 13.41 -18.15
N ASP A 138 -4.25 13.99 -19.34
CA ASP A 138 -4.30 15.45 -19.51
C ASP A 138 -5.47 16.07 -18.70
N GLY A 139 -6.62 15.39 -18.65
CA GLY A 139 -7.78 15.81 -17.85
C GLY A 139 -7.50 15.77 -16.34
N GLU A 140 -6.84 14.73 -15.85
CA GLU A 140 -6.39 14.65 -14.46
C GLU A 140 -5.43 15.81 -14.11
N LEU A 141 -4.40 16.01 -14.91
CA LEU A 141 -3.45 17.11 -14.70
C LEU A 141 -4.14 18.48 -14.74
N GLU A 142 -5.04 18.69 -15.69
CA GLU A 142 -5.81 19.92 -15.80
C GLU A 142 -6.65 20.17 -14.54
N PHE A 143 -7.32 19.14 -14.01
CA PHE A 143 -8.06 19.23 -12.76
C PHE A 143 -7.18 19.71 -11.62
N PHE A 144 -6.05 19.01 -11.36
CA PHE A 144 -5.15 19.37 -10.27
C PHE A 144 -4.53 20.77 -10.42
N THR A 145 -4.19 21.20 -11.63
CA THR A 145 -3.59 22.52 -11.86
C THR A 145 -4.59 23.66 -11.70
N LYS A 146 -5.89 23.38 -11.78
CA LYS A 146 -6.97 24.36 -11.58
C LYS A 146 -7.44 24.49 -10.14
N LEU A 147 -7.07 23.57 -9.26
CA LEU A 147 -7.43 23.60 -7.84
C LEU A 147 -6.88 24.86 -7.17
N LYS A 148 -7.74 25.55 -6.40
CA LYS A 148 -7.39 26.78 -5.68
C LYS A 148 -8.10 26.84 -4.33
N GLY A 149 -7.55 27.64 -3.41
CA GLY A 149 -8.11 27.81 -2.09
C GLY A 149 -8.13 26.52 -1.29
N GLN A 150 -9.24 26.19 -0.66
CA GLN A 150 -9.36 24.95 0.15
C GLN A 150 -9.21 23.65 -0.65
N GLY A 151 -9.43 23.70 -1.99
CA GLY A 151 -9.20 22.55 -2.86
C GLY A 151 -7.74 22.35 -3.27
N ALA A 152 -6.85 23.30 -3.01
CA ALA A 152 -5.44 23.19 -3.38
C ALA A 152 -4.70 22.03 -2.69
N ASP A 153 -5.26 21.52 -1.60
CA ASP A 153 -4.70 20.39 -0.84
C ASP A 153 -5.42 19.05 -1.11
N PHE A 154 -6.29 19.02 -2.14
CA PHE A 154 -6.94 17.77 -2.56
C PHE A 154 -5.89 16.68 -2.79
N GLU A 155 -6.07 15.52 -2.14
CA GLU A 155 -5.17 14.35 -2.18
C GLU A 155 -3.73 14.59 -1.69
N LYS A 156 -3.37 15.77 -1.24
CA LYS A 156 -2.03 16.06 -0.73
C LYS A 156 -1.93 15.72 0.77
N PRO A 157 -0.87 15.05 1.21
CA PRO A 157 0.27 14.55 0.45
C PRO A 157 0.13 13.12 -0.07
N TYR A 158 -0.78 12.31 0.48
CA TYR A 158 -0.87 10.86 0.31
C TYR A 158 -1.12 10.41 -1.14
N GLY A 159 -2.16 10.97 -1.79
CA GLY A 159 -2.44 10.66 -3.19
C GLY A 159 -1.32 11.05 -4.14
N TYR A 160 -0.63 12.18 -3.84
CA TYR A 160 0.55 12.60 -4.60
C TYR A 160 1.69 11.58 -4.49
N ALA A 161 1.95 11.09 -3.28
CA ALA A 161 2.97 10.08 -3.04
C ALA A 161 2.67 8.77 -3.78
N TRP A 162 1.39 8.35 -3.80
CA TRP A 162 0.96 7.18 -4.55
C TRP A 162 1.08 7.34 -6.06
N LEU A 163 0.74 8.50 -6.63
CA LEU A 163 0.92 8.73 -8.08
C LEU A 163 2.39 8.69 -8.47
N LEU A 164 3.27 9.30 -7.67
CA LEU A 164 4.71 9.25 -7.88
C LEU A 164 5.22 7.81 -7.82
N LYS A 165 4.78 7.03 -6.82
CA LYS A 165 5.14 5.61 -6.68
C LYS A 165 4.67 4.79 -7.87
N LEU A 166 3.44 5.01 -8.35
CA LEU A 166 2.90 4.37 -9.57
C LEU A 166 3.75 4.71 -10.80
N TYR A 167 4.09 5.98 -10.97
CA TYR A 167 4.92 6.39 -12.11
C TYR A 167 6.31 5.73 -12.09
N GLY A 168 6.94 5.64 -10.91
CA GLY A 168 8.21 4.93 -10.75
C GLY A 168 8.11 3.45 -11.13
N GLU A 169 7.02 2.79 -10.74
CA GLU A 169 6.76 1.39 -11.08
C GLU A 169 6.60 1.20 -12.59
N LEU A 170 5.83 2.04 -13.27
CA LEU A 170 5.66 2.04 -14.72
C LEU A 170 6.95 2.34 -15.47
N LYS A 171 7.72 3.34 -15.03
CA LYS A 171 8.96 3.79 -15.67
C LYS A 171 10.04 2.70 -15.67
N THR A 172 10.07 1.90 -14.61
CA THR A 172 11.03 0.80 -14.45
C THR A 172 10.50 -0.55 -14.98
N TRP A 173 9.29 -0.59 -15.51
CA TRP A 173 8.74 -1.78 -16.12
C TRP A 173 9.17 -1.88 -17.58
N ASN A 174 10.06 -2.84 -17.88
CA ASN A 174 10.55 -3.10 -19.24
C ASN A 174 9.54 -3.92 -20.07
N ASP A 175 8.39 -3.30 -20.35
CA ASP A 175 7.27 -3.85 -21.11
C ASP A 175 6.64 -2.73 -21.96
N PRO A 176 6.17 -3.02 -23.21
CA PRO A 176 5.56 -1.99 -24.05
C PRO A 176 4.39 -1.24 -23.41
N ASP A 177 3.55 -1.93 -22.62
CA ASP A 177 2.41 -1.31 -21.94
C ASP A 177 2.89 -0.38 -20.83
N GLY A 178 3.87 -0.82 -20.03
CA GLY A 178 4.48 -0.01 -18.99
C GLY A 178 5.14 1.25 -19.56
N GLN A 179 5.92 1.11 -20.63
CA GLN A 179 6.60 2.25 -21.25
C GLN A 179 5.63 3.25 -21.89
N ARG A 180 4.52 2.77 -22.50
CA ARG A 180 3.47 3.61 -23.03
C ARG A 180 2.78 4.38 -21.89
N ALA A 181 2.34 3.69 -20.84
CA ALA A 181 1.67 4.29 -19.69
C ALA A 181 2.59 5.30 -18.98
N ALA A 182 3.87 4.98 -18.77
CA ALA A 182 4.84 5.89 -18.19
C ALA A 182 4.99 7.16 -19.04
N THR A 183 5.07 7.03 -20.37
CA THR A 183 5.20 8.19 -21.27
C THR A 183 4.02 9.13 -21.17
N VAL A 184 2.81 8.57 -21.07
CA VAL A 184 1.58 9.37 -20.96
C VAL A 184 1.48 10.02 -19.59
N LEU A 185 1.87 9.33 -18.51
CA LEU A 185 1.78 9.84 -17.13
C LEU A 185 2.89 10.86 -16.78
N GLU A 186 4.01 10.88 -17.52
CA GLU A 186 5.21 11.67 -17.18
C GLU A 186 4.93 13.16 -16.88
N PRO A 187 4.13 13.90 -17.68
CA PRO A 187 3.85 15.30 -17.38
C PRO A 187 3.16 15.51 -16.03
N PHE A 188 2.25 14.62 -15.67
CA PHE A 188 1.53 14.69 -14.41
C PHE A 188 2.43 14.32 -13.22
N ALA A 189 3.22 13.26 -13.34
CA ALA A 189 4.19 12.87 -12.32
C ALA A 189 5.23 13.96 -12.07
N LYS A 190 5.75 14.60 -13.12
CA LYS A 190 6.68 15.72 -13.00
C LYS A 190 6.06 16.90 -12.25
N TRP A 191 4.86 17.31 -12.62
CA TRP A 191 4.16 18.37 -11.92
C TRP A 191 3.94 18.01 -10.43
N MET A 192 3.52 16.78 -10.13
CA MET A 192 3.36 16.33 -8.75
C MET A 192 4.66 16.32 -7.95
N SER A 193 5.76 15.90 -8.55
CA SER A 193 7.09 15.97 -7.92
C SER A 193 7.46 17.41 -7.54
N GLU A 194 7.25 18.36 -8.44
CA GLU A 194 7.50 19.78 -8.18
C GLU A 194 6.61 20.30 -7.03
N GLN A 195 5.32 19.94 -7.01
CA GLN A 195 4.41 20.32 -5.93
C GLN A 195 4.78 19.66 -4.60
N TYR A 196 5.30 18.44 -4.63
CA TYR A 196 5.71 17.73 -3.42
C TYR A 196 6.97 18.37 -2.79
N VAL A 197 7.93 18.83 -3.60
CA VAL A 197 9.08 19.61 -3.11
C VAL A 197 8.60 20.88 -2.39
N LEU A 198 7.66 21.62 -2.98
CA LEU A 198 7.09 22.83 -2.35
C LEU A 198 6.39 22.50 -1.04
N TYR A 199 5.63 21.40 -1.00
CA TYR A 199 4.99 20.92 0.21
C TYR A 199 6.02 20.62 1.32
N LEU A 200 7.07 19.85 1.04
CA LEU A 200 8.11 19.51 2.02
C LEU A 200 8.79 20.76 2.60
N HIS A 201 9.08 21.75 1.76
CA HIS A 201 9.67 23.02 2.23
C HIS A 201 8.70 23.84 3.09
N SER A 202 7.40 23.67 2.93
CA SER A 202 6.39 24.38 3.74
C SER A 202 6.14 23.75 5.11
N LEU A 203 6.57 22.52 5.34
CA LEU A 203 6.34 21.81 6.59
C LEU A 203 7.17 22.38 7.73
N ASN A 204 6.51 22.91 8.75
CA ASN A 204 7.14 23.30 10.01
C ASN A 204 7.13 22.17 11.04
N TYR A 205 6.12 21.32 10.99
CA TYR A 205 5.91 20.18 11.88
C TYR A 205 5.43 18.97 11.07
N PRO A 206 5.80 17.74 11.47
CA PRO A 206 5.27 16.55 10.85
C PRO A 206 3.87 16.22 11.38
N VAL A 207 3.07 15.58 10.53
CA VAL A 207 1.83 14.93 10.93
C VAL A 207 2.15 13.50 11.34
N ARG A 208 1.86 13.15 12.62
CA ARG A 208 2.14 11.84 13.23
C ARG A 208 0.84 11.16 13.65
N ILE A 209 0.00 10.83 12.68
CA ILE A 209 -1.25 10.07 12.91
C ILE A 209 -1.22 8.79 12.09
N GLY A 210 -2.00 7.80 12.48
CA GLY A 210 -2.08 6.52 11.78
C GLY A 210 -2.95 6.53 10.51
N LEU A 211 -3.10 7.70 9.86
CA LEU A 211 -3.98 7.93 8.70
C LEU A 211 -3.23 8.57 7.54
N HIS A 212 -3.94 8.76 6.41
CA HIS A 212 -3.44 9.25 5.12
C HIS A 212 -2.41 10.41 5.16
N PRO A 213 -2.59 11.49 5.93
CA PRO A 213 -1.63 12.59 5.87
C PRO A 213 -0.37 12.37 6.74
N ASN A 214 -0.02 11.12 7.07
CA ASN A 214 1.20 10.87 7.86
C ASN A 214 2.45 11.19 7.05
N THR A 215 3.23 12.13 7.56
CA THR A 215 4.41 12.65 6.86
C THR A 215 5.48 11.59 6.58
N ALA A 216 5.71 10.66 7.51
CA ALA A 216 6.73 9.62 7.34
C ALA A 216 6.29 8.55 6.31
N LEU A 217 5.01 8.14 6.33
CA LEU A 217 4.43 7.21 5.36
C LEU A 217 4.61 7.74 3.94
N ASP A 218 4.16 8.98 3.72
CA ASP A 218 4.14 9.58 2.39
C ASP A 218 5.54 9.79 1.85
N MET A 219 6.46 10.27 2.67
CA MET A 219 7.87 10.38 2.28
C MET A 219 8.51 9.03 1.97
N GLY A 220 8.10 7.96 2.64
CA GLY A 220 8.51 6.60 2.34
C GLY A 220 8.14 6.19 0.91
N PHE A 221 6.91 6.46 0.47
CA PHE A 221 6.48 6.18 -0.92
C PHE A 221 7.22 7.05 -1.94
N VAL A 222 7.47 8.30 -1.59
CA VAL A 222 8.25 9.21 -2.46
C VAL A 222 9.69 8.74 -2.62
N LEU A 223 10.33 8.17 -1.59
CA LEU A 223 11.67 7.57 -1.71
C LEU A 223 11.70 6.37 -2.67
N ASP A 224 10.61 5.59 -2.76
CA ASP A 224 10.54 4.53 -3.76
C ASP A 224 10.59 5.12 -5.18
N TYR A 225 9.81 6.18 -5.43
CA TYR A 225 9.81 6.88 -6.71
C TYR A 225 11.18 7.47 -7.03
N THR A 226 11.77 8.26 -6.12
CA THR A 226 13.05 8.93 -6.38
C THR A 226 14.18 7.94 -6.66
N GLY A 227 14.19 6.80 -5.99
CA GLY A 227 15.14 5.71 -6.25
C GLY A 227 14.95 5.07 -7.63
N GLN A 228 13.70 4.95 -8.10
CA GLN A 228 13.38 4.34 -9.39
C GLN A 228 13.68 5.26 -10.59
N VAL A 229 13.40 6.57 -10.47
CA VAL A 229 13.53 7.52 -11.60
C VAL A 229 14.69 8.46 -11.49
N GLN A 230 15.46 8.41 -10.39
CA GLN A 230 16.62 9.27 -10.11
C GLN A 230 16.27 10.76 -10.02
N ASP A 231 15.11 11.10 -9.43
CA ASP A 231 14.71 12.47 -9.14
C ASP A 231 15.50 13.01 -7.93
N LYS A 232 16.68 13.53 -8.19
CA LYS A 232 17.62 13.99 -7.15
C LYS A 232 17.14 15.21 -6.40
N ALA A 233 16.34 16.08 -7.00
CA ALA A 233 15.82 17.27 -6.35
C ALA A 233 14.82 16.87 -5.25
N LEU A 234 13.87 16.00 -5.58
CA LEU A 234 12.89 15.51 -4.62
C LEU A 234 13.54 14.58 -3.58
N GLU A 235 14.47 13.70 -3.97
CA GLU A 235 15.22 12.86 -3.04
C GLU A 235 15.92 13.71 -1.96
N THR A 236 16.63 14.76 -2.38
CA THR A 236 17.31 15.70 -1.46
C THR A 236 16.31 16.38 -0.53
N ALA A 237 15.19 16.88 -1.06
CA ALA A 237 14.17 17.52 -0.26
C ALA A 237 13.56 16.57 0.79
N VAL A 238 13.34 15.29 0.45
CA VAL A 238 12.87 14.28 1.40
C VAL A 238 13.92 14.03 2.48
N HIS A 239 15.18 13.81 2.13
CA HIS A 239 16.26 13.57 3.10
C HIS A 239 16.42 14.73 4.08
N GLU A 240 16.50 15.97 3.58
CA GLU A 240 16.64 17.17 4.41
C GLU A 240 15.44 17.36 5.33
N THR A 241 14.22 17.14 4.82
CA THR A 241 13.00 17.27 5.61
C THR A 241 12.90 16.18 6.66
N ALA A 242 13.21 14.90 6.32
CA ALA A 242 13.20 13.80 7.27
C ALA A 242 14.19 14.06 8.43
N MET A 243 15.43 14.43 8.11
CA MET A 243 16.44 14.74 9.12
C MET A 243 16.04 15.93 9.99
N ARG A 244 15.42 16.95 9.42
CA ARG A 244 14.95 18.15 10.16
C ARG A 244 13.79 17.83 11.10
N LEU A 245 12.83 17.01 10.67
CA LEU A 245 11.61 16.74 11.41
C LEU A 245 11.73 15.59 12.41
N PHE A 246 12.57 14.59 12.12
CA PHE A 246 12.63 13.33 12.86
C PHE A 246 14.03 12.96 13.37
N GLY A 247 15.08 13.60 12.86
CA GLY A 247 16.46 13.21 13.15
C GLY A 247 16.84 13.25 14.64
N ASN A 248 16.15 14.05 15.46
CA ASN A 248 16.38 14.18 16.88
C ASN A 248 15.27 13.55 17.74
N ASP A 249 14.33 12.84 17.15
CA ASP A 249 13.24 12.23 17.89
C ASP A 249 13.72 11.03 18.71
N THR A 250 13.15 10.90 19.89
CA THR A 250 13.45 9.84 20.85
C THR A 250 12.17 9.41 21.57
N HIS A 251 12.15 8.18 22.10
CA HIS A 251 11.07 7.68 22.96
C HIS A 251 9.68 7.82 22.33
N CYS A 252 9.49 7.25 21.14
CA CYS A 252 8.18 7.25 20.50
C CYS A 252 7.11 6.65 21.43
N ALA A 253 5.96 7.31 21.51
CA ALA A 253 4.88 6.94 22.44
C ALA A 253 4.11 5.70 21.94
N THR A 254 4.79 4.55 21.86
CA THR A 254 4.22 3.28 21.39
C THR A 254 2.97 2.83 22.13
N SER A 255 2.84 3.22 23.41
CA SER A 255 1.65 2.93 24.23
C SER A 255 0.39 3.69 23.79
N SER A 256 0.51 4.69 22.92
CA SER A 256 -0.63 5.43 22.36
C SER A 256 -1.12 4.89 21.01
N GLU A 257 -0.56 3.81 20.53
CA GLU A 257 -0.91 3.15 19.26
C GLU A 257 -1.42 1.71 19.46
N PRO A 258 -2.32 1.26 18.60
CA PRO A 258 -3.10 2.04 17.65
C PRO A 258 -4.25 2.77 18.36
N VAL A 259 -4.79 3.80 17.70
CA VAL A 259 -6.13 4.29 18.01
C VAL A 259 -7.13 3.73 16.99
N PHE A 260 -8.41 3.70 17.36
CA PHE A 260 -9.45 3.26 16.43
C PHE A 260 -9.40 4.09 15.13
N GLY A 261 -9.32 3.41 14.01
CA GLY A 261 -9.22 4.05 12.69
C GLY A 261 -7.80 4.15 12.14
N ASP A 262 -6.76 3.81 12.92
CA ASP A 262 -5.40 3.73 12.40
C ASP A 262 -5.26 2.55 11.43
N PHE A 263 -4.74 2.82 10.23
CA PHE A 263 -4.29 1.78 9.30
C PHE A 263 -2.77 1.72 9.19
N ALA A 264 -2.09 2.57 9.93
CA ALA A 264 -0.64 2.66 9.94
C ALA A 264 -0.14 3.04 11.34
N SER A 265 1.08 2.63 11.68
CA SER A 265 1.70 2.91 12.96
C SER A 265 2.63 4.13 12.84
N PRO A 266 2.31 5.29 13.46
CA PRO A 266 3.18 6.46 13.41
C PRO A 266 4.62 6.18 13.82
N CYS A 267 4.85 5.45 14.91
CA CYS A 267 6.19 5.12 15.38
C CYS A 267 6.97 4.24 14.40
N LEU A 268 6.33 3.21 13.83
CA LEU A 268 7.01 2.30 12.89
C LEU A 268 7.27 2.96 11.54
N MET A 269 6.33 3.77 11.03
CA MET A 269 6.54 4.52 9.79
C MET A 269 7.70 5.50 9.89
N GLU A 270 7.83 6.19 11.03
CA GLU A 270 8.96 7.07 11.28
C GLU A 270 10.26 6.27 11.36
N ALA A 271 10.28 5.16 12.08
CA ALA A 271 11.43 4.27 12.15
C ALA A 271 11.83 3.72 10.77
N ALA A 272 10.87 3.29 9.95
CA ALA A 272 11.11 2.79 8.61
C ALA A 272 11.65 3.88 7.66
N LEU A 273 11.12 5.11 7.74
CA LEU A 273 11.62 6.23 6.96
C LEU A 273 13.06 6.56 7.34
N MET A 274 13.35 6.70 8.66
CA MET A 274 14.69 7.07 9.13
C MET A 274 15.74 6.02 8.80
N GLY A 275 15.37 4.75 8.75
CA GLY A 275 16.23 3.67 8.26
C GLY A 275 16.64 3.83 6.79
N ARG A 276 15.85 4.53 5.98
CA ARG A 276 16.12 4.77 4.56
C ARG A 276 16.93 6.04 4.30
N VAL A 277 16.98 6.96 5.24
CA VAL A 277 17.69 8.25 5.08
C VAL A 277 19.00 8.33 5.86
N MET A 278 19.21 7.45 6.85
CA MET A 278 20.45 7.36 7.61
C MET A 278 21.35 6.22 7.10
N THR A 279 22.65 6.28 7.42
CA THR A 279 23.52 5.10 7.26
C THR A 279 23.13 4.01 8.26
N PRO A 280 23.33 2.71 7.96
CA PRO A 280 22.94 1.62 8.86
C PRO A 280 23.47 1.79 10.30
N GLU A 281 24.71 2.22 10.46
CA GLU A 281 25.36 2.39 11.77
C GLU A 281 24.78 3.59 12.55
N THR A 282 24.43 4.68 11.86
CA THR A 282 23.77 5.84 12.48
C THR A 282 22.34 5.50 12.85
N TYR A 283 21.65 4.83 11.95
CA TYR A 283 20.28 4.36 12.16
C TYR A 283 20.16 3.42 13.36
N ALA A 284 21.05 2.44 13.48
CA ALA A 284 21.05 1.50 14.60
C ALA A 284 21.10 2.22 15.96
N LYS A 285 21.92 3.27 16.06
CA LYS A 285 22.03 4.08 17.29
C LYS A 285 20.81 4.97 17.52
N TRP A 286 20.28 5.58 16.47
CA TRP A 286 19.06 6.39 16.56
C TRP A 286 17.87 5.53 17.00
N LEU A 287 17.73 4.34 16.40
CA LEU A 287 16.64 3.41 16.70
C LEU A 287 16.64 2.95 18.18
N ASP A 288 17.82 2.78 18.80
CA ASP A 288 17.96 2.45 20.23
C ASP A 288 17.37 3.51 21.17
N THR A 289 17.32 4.76 20.71
CA THR A 289 16.76 5.86 21.51
C THR A 289 15.31 6.16 21.15
N PHE A 290 14.87 5.73 19.96
CA PHE A 290 13.55 6.07 19.42
C PHE A 290 12.48 5.04 19.80
N LEU A 291 12.72 3.75 19.58
CA LEU A 291 11.80 2.68 19.96
C LEU A 291 12.24 2.00 21.27
N PRO A 292 11.29 1.43 22.06
CA PRO A 292 11.65 0.53 23.13
C PRO A 292 12.48 -0.65 22.64
N PRO A 293 13.35 -1.24 23.47
CA PRO A 293 14.14 -2.40 23.06
C PRO A 293 13.27 -3.54 22.50
N VAL A 294 13.61 -4.08 21.33
CA VAL A 294 12.80 -5.05 20.60
C VAL A 294 12.43 -6.30 21.38
N TYR A 295 13.26 -6.69 22.36
CA TYR A 295 13.01 -7.85 23.23
C TYR A 295 12.35 -7.48 24.57
N SER A 296 12.02 -6.20 24.80
CA SER A 296 11.29 -5.80 26.01
C SER A 296 9.83 -6.24 25.97
N GLU A 297 9.23 -6.47 27.13
CA GLU A 297 7.80 -6.79 27.23
C GLU A 297 6.95 -5.66 26.63
N GLU A 298 7.31 -4.41 26.89
CA GLU A 298 6.65 -3.23 26.32
C GLU A 298 6.61 -3.30 24.79
N PHE A 299 7.76 -3.54 24.14
CA PHE A 299 7.80 -3.61 22.69
C PHE A 299 7.05 -4.83 22.12
N GLN A 300 7.12 -5.98 22.79
CA GLN A 300 6.41 -7.17 22.35
C GLN A 300 4.88 -7.02 22.45
N LEU A 301 4.39 -6.30 23.45
CA LEU A 301 2.98 -5.97 23.56
C LEU A 301 2.53 -4.97 22.47
N TYR A 302 3.34 -3.98 22.22
CA TYR A 302 3.10 -3.01 21.14
C TYR A 302 3.12 -3.65 19.75
N ALA A 303 4.12 -4.48 19.47
CA ALA A 303 4.37 -5.08 18.16
C ALA A 303 3.51 -6.31 17.87
N LYS A 304 2.70 -6.74 18.83
CA LYS A 304 1.76 -7.85 18.67
C LYS A 304 0.84 -7.58 17.48
N ASP A 305 0.54 -8.62 16.71
CA ASP A 305 -0.48 -8.61 15.68
C ASP A 305 -1.85 -8.16 16.23
N ILE A 306 -2.61 -7.47 15.43
CA ILE A 306 -3.89 -6.89 15.81
C ILE A 306 -5.03 -7.78 15.34
N ASP A 307 -5.85 -8.26 16.27
CA ASP A 307 -7.09 -8.96 15.93
C ASP A 307 -8.16 -7.94 15.53
N ALA A 308 -8.35 -7.79 14.22
CA ALA A 308 -9.30 -6.86 13.66
C ALA A 308 -10.79 -7.19 13.93
N VAL A 309 -11.08 -8.38 14.45
CA VAL A 309 -12.46 -8.78 14.81
C VAL A 309 -12.79 -8.37 16.25
N HIS A 310 -11.83 -8.61 17.16
CA HIS A 310 -12.04 -8.35 18.59
C HIS A 310 -11.40 -7.03 19.05
N GLY A 311 -10.59 -6.42 18.19
CA GLY A 311 -9.76 -5.27 18.56
C GLY A 311 -8.61 -5.66 19.47
N ASP A 312 -7.91 -4.67 19.96
CA ASP A 312 -6.97 -4.83 21.07
C ASP A 312 -7.47 -4.06 22.29
N ASN A 313 -6.69 -4.02 23.36
CA ASN A 313 -7.06 -3.34 24.60
C ASN A 313 -7.35 -1.83 24.45
N ARG A 314 -6.99 -1.23 23.32
CA ARG A 314 -7.13 0.21 23.01
C ARG A 314 -8.25 0.48 22.04
N ASP A 315 -8.72 -0.54 21.34
CA ASP A 315 -9.84 -0.47 20.42
C ASP A 315 -11.07 -1.12 21.05
N THR A 316 -12.19 -0.45 20.97
CA THR A 316 -13.40 -0.86 21.66
C THR A 316 -14.28 -1.80 20.85
N THR A 317 -14.16 -1.80 19.54
CA THR A 317 -15.10 -2.54 18.67
C THR A 317 -14.43 -3.62 17.82
N GLY A 318 -13.25 -3.36 17.28
CA GLY A 318 -12.58 -4.27 16.32
C GLY A 318 -13.37 -4.58 15.07
N THR A 319 -14.48 -3.89 14.87
CA THR A 319 -15.40 -4.09 13.74
C THR A 319 -15.79 -2.76 13.11
N ASP A 320 -16.15 -2.79 11.84
CA ASP A 320 -16.84 -1.73 11.13
C ASP A 320 -18.04 -2.30 10.35
N GLU A 321 -18.73 -1.51 9.56
CA GLU A 321 -19.85 -1.92 8.69
C GLU A 321 -20.54 -3.25 9.08
N GLU A 322 -21.69 -3.21 9.69
CA GLU A 322 -22.53 -4.38 9.98
C GLU A 322 -21.81 -5.54 10.71
N GLY A 323 -20.75 -5.25 11.47
CA GLY A 323 -20.00 -6.24 12.24
C GLY A 323 -18.91 -6.98 11.45
N LEU A 324 -18.54 -6.48 10.29
CA LEU A 324 -17.36 -6.97 9.56
C LEU A 324 -16.06 -6.60 10.31
N PRO A 325 -14.95 -7.35 10.10
CA PRO A 325 -13.67 -6.99 10.65
C PRO A 325 -13.26 -5.57 10.26
N ASN A 326 -12.68 -4.82 11.19
CA ASN A 326 -12.23 -3.45 10.93
C ASN A 326 -11.14 -3.43 9.85
N ALA A 327 -11.46 -2.83 8.71
CA ALA A 327 -10.58 -2.80 7.55
C ALA A 327 -9.26 -2.07 7.84
N HIS A 328 -9.30 -0.98 8.61
CA HIS A 328 -8.09 -0.24 9.00
C HIS A 328 -7.16 -1.09 9.87
N LEU A 329 -7.69 -1.84 10.83
CA LEU A 329 -6.87 -2.72 11.67
C LEU A 329 -6.27 -3.90 10.88
N ILE A 330 -6.98 -4.39 9.85
CA ILE A 330 -6.38 -5.35 8.91
C ILE A 330 -5.21 -4.70 8.16
N GLY A 331 -5.42 -3.50 7.64
CA GLY A 331 -4.38 -2.73 6.95
C GLY A 331 -3.19 -2.40 7.83
N LEU A 332 -3.43 -2.08 9.10
CA LEU A 332 -2.39 -1.83 10.09
C LEU A 332 -1.46 -3.04 10.29
N ASN A 333 -1.99 -4.27 10.27
CA ASN A 333 -1.16 -5.46 10.31
C ASN A 333 -0.21 -5.54 9.10
N PHE A 334 -0.69 -5.26 7.88
CA PHE A 334 0.16 -5.22 6.69
C PHE A 334 1.18 -4.08 6.74
N GLN A 335 0.76 -2.88 7.19
CA GLN A 335 1.66 -1.75 7.31
C GLN A 335 2.78 -2.02 8.33
N ARG A 336 2.44 -2.54 9.52
CA ARG A 336 3.43 -2.96 10.51
C ARG A 336 4.38 -4.03 9.94
N ALA A 337 3.86 -5.00 9.19
CA ALA A 337 4.69 -6.02 8.55
C ALA A 337 5.69 -5.40 7.57
N ALA A 338 5.26 -4.44 6.76
CA ALA A 338 6.13 -3.73 5.83
C ALA A 338 7.17 -2.87 6.55
N ASP A 339 6.78 -2.17 7.62
CA ASP A 339 7.69 -1.34 8.41
C ASP A 339 8.72 -2.18 9.14
N PHE A 340 8.35 -3.29 9.80
CA PHE A 340 9.29 -4.19 10.45
C PHE A 340 10.30 -4.77 9.45
N MET A 341 9.84 -5.12 8.25
CA MET A 341 10.73 -5.60 7.19
C MET A 341 11.70 -4.50 6.73
N THR A 342 11.22 -3.26 6.56
CA THR A 342 12.04 -2.11 6.19
C THR A 342 13.08 -1.80 7.28
N ILE A 343 12.69 -1.82 8.56
CA ILE A 343 13.58 -1.64 9.70
C ILE A 343 14.68 -2.72 9.69
N SER A 344 14.31 -4.00 9.52
CA SER A 344 15.27 -5.10 9.47
C SER A 344 16.29 -4.93 8.36
N GLN A 345 15.85 -4.51 7.17
CA GLN A 345 16.70 -4.29 5.98
C GLN A 345 17.59 -3.05 6.10
N SER A 346 17.25 -2.11 6.98
CA SER A 346 17.99 -0.87 7.20
C SER A 346 19.07 -0.98 8.27
N LEU A 347 19.02 -2.00 9.11
CA LEU A 347 20.04 -2.28 10.13
C LEU A 347 21.31 -2.88 9.51
N PRO A 348 22.48 -2.78 10.19
CA PRO A 348 23.65 -3.59 9.83
C PRO A 348 23.29 -5.08 9.75
N LYS A 349 23.86 -5.81 8.79
CA LYS A 349 23.48 -7.21 8.51
C LYS A 349 23.68 -8.18 9.68
N ASP A 350 24.61 -7.87 10.55
CA ASP A 350 24.94 -8.65 11.76
C ASP A 350 24.28 -8.11 13.03
N ASP A 351 23.41 -7.12 12.90
CA ASP A 351 22.66 -6.59 14.03
C ASP A 351 21.71 -7.66 14.59
N PRO A 352 21.76 -7.98 15.90
CA PRO A 352 20.96 -9.04 16.49
C PRO A 352 19.45 -8.78 16.44
N ARG A 353 19.01 -7.55 16.20
CA ARG A 353 17.60 -7.16 16.10
C ARG A 353 16.96 -7.55 14.77
N VAL A 354 17.74 -7.77 13.70
CA VAL A 354 17.25 -8.12 12.37
C VAL A 354 16.27 -9.28 12.42
N ALA A 355 16.66 -10.41 13.01
CA ALA A 355 15.81 -11.60 13.09
C ALA A 355 14.52 -11.38 13.90
N ALA A 356 14.55 -10.51 14.90
CA ALA A 356 13.36 -10.16 15.69
C ALA A 356 12.35 -9.36 14.84
N TYR A 357 12.81 -8.34 14.10
CA TYR A 357 11.95 -7.56 13.22
C TYR A 357 11.37 -8.38 12.06
N GLU A 358 12.16 -9.27 11.45
CA GLU A 358 11.67 -10.21 10.42
C GLU A 358 10.56 -11.13 10.95
N ARG A 359 10.73 -11.63 12.18
CA ARG A 359 9.70 -12.44 12.83
C ARG A 359 8.42 -11.65 13.07
N LEU A 360 8.51 -10.42 13.57
CA LEU A 360 7.37 -9.55 13.80
C LEU A 360 6.66 -9.19 12.48
N ALA A 361 7.42 -8.96 11.42
CA ALA A 361 6.87 -8.77 10.08
C ALA A 361 6.03 -9.98 9.64
N THR A 362 6.56 -11.20 9.84
CA THR A 362 5.85 -12.43 9.49
C THR A 362 4.56 -12.61 10.29
N ILE A 363 4.57 -12.33 11.59
CA ILE A 363 3.40 -12.46 12.46
C ILE A 363 2.30 -11.50 12.04
N ASN A 364 2.64 -10.21 11.88
CA ASN A 364 1.68 -9.18 11.48
C ASN A 364 1.16 -9.42 10.05
N GLY A 365 2.04 -9.76 9.10
CA GLY A 365 1.64 -10.10 7.73
C GLY A 365 0.65 -11.27 7.68
N LYS A 366 0.92 -12.34 8.43
CA LYS A 366 0.00 -13.48 8.53
C LYS A 366 -1.38 -13.07 9.03
N GLN A 367 -1.46 -12.28 10.08
CA GLN A 367 -2.74 -11.82 10.64
C GLN A 367 -3.53 -10.99 9.63
N GLY A 368 -2.86 -10.09 8.90
CA GLY A 368 -3.49 -9.33 7.81
C GLY A 368 -4.11 -10.25 6.75
N TYR A 369 -3.37 -11.27 6.32
CA TYR A 369 -3.88 -12.22 5.33
C TYR A 369 -5.00 -13.12 5.82
N ASP A 370 -4.95 -13.54 7.06
CA ASP A 370 -6.03 -14.37 7.65
C ASP A 370 -7.39 -13.62 7.64
N LYS A 371 -7.39 -12.30 7.54
CA LYS A 371 -8.57 -11.44 7.61
C LYS A 371 -8.92 -10.71 6.31
N ILE A 372 -8.02 -10.60 5.36
CA ILE A 372 -8.24 -9.79 4.14
C ILE A 372 -9.51 -10.20 3.37
N GLY A 373 -9.81 -11.50 3.30
CA GLY A 373 -10.99 -12.02 2.61
C GLY A 373 -12.31 -11.79 3.35
N ALA A 374 -12.27 -11.41 4.63
CA ALA A 374 -13.45 -11.14 5.45
C ALA A 374 -13.81 -9.64 5.47
N ALA A 375 -12.92 -8.76 4.99
CA ALA A 375 -13.18 -7.33 4.93
C ALA A 375 -14.33 -7.00 3.96
N GLY A 376 -15.16 -6.03 4.32
CA GLY A 376 -16.17 -5.46 3.44
C GLY A 376 -15.57 -4.55 2.37
N TYR A 377 -16.42 -3.83 1.63
CA TYR A 377 -15.98 -2.91 0.58
C TYR A 377 -15.00 -1.84 1.11
N LEU A 378 -15.19 -1.35 2.34
CA LEU A 378 -14.25 -0.42 2.98
C LEU A 378 -12.82 -0.96 3.11
N GLY A 379 -12.63 -2.28 3.05
CA GLY A 379 -11.32 -2.92 3.03
C GLY A 379 -10.86 -3.33 1.64
N THR A 380 -11.77 -3.87 0.83
CA THR A 380 -11.39 -4.54 -0.41
C THR A 380 -10.82 -3.59 -1.47
N HIS A 381 -11.12 -2.29 -1.42
CA HIS A 381 -10.61 -1.32 -2.38
C HIS A 381 -9.14 -0.91 -2.17
N TRP A 382 -8.49 -1.31 -1.05
CA TRP A 382 -7.11 -0.91 -0.76
C TRP A 382 -6.23 -1.93 -0.04
N LEU A 383 -6.79 -2.89 0.71
CA LEU A 383 -6.02 -3.84 1.53
C LEU A 383 -5.03 -4.67 0.71
N ALA A 384 -5.39 -5.06 -0.51
CA ALA A 384 -4.51 -5.81 -1.40
C ALA A 384 -3.23 -5.03 -1.75
N THR A 385 -3.32 -3.71 -1.84
CA THR A 385 -2.17 -2.82 -2.05
C THR A 385 -1.16 -2.91 -0.91
N TYR A 386 -1.64 -2.86 0.34
CA TYR A 386 -0.78 -2.97 1.52
C TYR A 386 -0.21 -4.38 1.72
N ALA A 387 -0.98 -5.41 1.38
CA ALA A 387 -0.48 -6.78 1.34
C ALA A 387 0.70 -6.92 0.36
N LEU A 388 0.57 -6.34 -0.84
CA LEU A 388 1.63 -6.40 -1.85
C LEU A 388 2.85 -5.54 -1.50
N LEU A 389 2.68 -4.41 -0.81
CA LEU A 389 3.81 -3.64 -0.27
C LEU A 389 4.71 -4.53 0.61
N TYR A 390 4.10 -5.27 1.53
CA TYR A 390 4.83 -6.20 2.39
C TYR A 390 5.45 -7.35 1.59
N GLU A 391 4.70 -7.98 0.69
CA GLU A 391 5.20 -9.10 -0.13
C GLU A 391 6.42 -8.70 -0.96
N ASN A 392 6.40 -7.53 -1.58
CA ASN A 392 7.51 -7.01 -2.37
C ASN A 392 8.80 -6.83 -1.53
N LEU A 393 8.68 -6.46 -0.27
CA LEU A 393 9.83 -6.34 0.64
C LEU A 393 10.40 -7.71 1.01
N VAL A 394 9.55 -8.72 1.24
CA VAL A 394 9.98 -10.10 1.51
C VAL A 394 10.68 -10.72 0.30
N GLN A 395 10.20 -10.47 -0.91
CA GLN A 395 10.80 -11.02 -2.13
C GLN A 395 12.18 -10.42 -2.44
N LYS A 396 12.43 -9.18 -2.02
CA LYS A 396 13.73 -8.52 -2.20
C LYS A 396 14.84 -9.07 -1.29
N GLN A 397 14.50 -9.89 -0.29
CA GLN A 397 15.51 -10.53 0.56
C GLN A 397 16.34 -11.52 -0.26
N PRO A 398 17.69 -11.50 -0.14
CA PRO A 398 18.53 -12.56 -0.70
C PRO A 398 18.08 -13.91 -0.11
N GLN A 399 17.80 -14.91 -0.94
CA GLN A 399 17.35 -16.24 -0.52
C GLN A 399 18.49 -17.02 0.18
N THR A 400 18.93 -16.58 1.35
CA THR A 400 20.02 -17.23 2.10
C THR A 400 19.57 -18.44 2.91
N ASN A 401 18.28 -18.77 3.03
CA ASN A 401 17.79 -19.78 3.98
C ASN A 401 16.95 -20.94 3.43
N LYS A 402 16.97 -21.23 2.11
CA LYS A 402 16.26 -22.43 1.61
C LYS A 402 16.98 -23.77 1.84
N THR A 403 18.24 -23.77 2.31
CA THR A 403 19.07 -24.99 2.41
C THR A 403 19.12 -25.61 3.82
N GLN A 404 18.68 -24.96 4.87
CA GLN A 404 18.77 -25.50 6.23
C GLN A 404 17.55 -26.32 6.69
N ALA A 405 16.41 -26.21 6.03
CA ALA A 405 15.22 -27.02 6.39
C ALA A 405 15.24 -28.46 5.84
N ALA A 406 16.18 -28.80 4.96
CA ALA A 406 16.26 -30.12 4.33
C ALA A 406 17.24 -31.13 5.04
N VAL A 407 17.98 -30.67 6.03
CA VAL A 407 19.04 -31.51 6.67
C VAL A 407 18.66 -32.07 8.05
N SER A 408 17.49 -31.78 8.61
CA SER A 408 17.08 -32.31 9.90
C SER A 408 16.12 -33.52 9.84
N LYS A 409 16.16 -34.29 8.76
CA LYS A 409 15.48 -35.59 8.69
C LYS A 409 16.49 -36.65 8.23
N HIS A 410 17.36 -37.05 9.12
CA HIS A 410 17.98 -38.37 9.16
C HIS A 410 18.32 -38.75 10.60
#